data_27e66656b3528e041cbb3fa1a42dd8b8
#
_entry.id   27e66656b3528e041cbb3fa1a42dd8b8
#
_cell.length_a   1.000
_cell.length_b   1.000
_cell.length_c   1.000
_cell.angle_alpha   90.00
_cell.angle_beta   90.00
_cell.angle_gamma   90.00
#
_symmetry.space_group_name_H-M   'P 1'
#
loop_
_entity.id
_entity.type
_entity.pdbx_description
1 polymer ?
#
loop_
_entity_poly.entity_id
_entity_poly.type
_entity_poly.pdbx_seq_one_letter_code
_entity_poly.pdbx_strand_id
1 'polypeptide(L)'
;KTQRILKKLYLKEGMELLDIGCGWGYLLIEAAKKYKIRGTGITLSREQQQGFEKRIREEGLEDYLHVELMDYRDLAGYGKKFDRVVSVGMLEHVGRDHYELFFQCIKRAMKPGGVFLLHFISALEEHPGDPWMKKYIFPGGVIPSLREITSLSAKYRFYLLDAESLRRHYNKTLLCWD
;
A
#
# COMPACT_ATOMS: atom_id res chain seq x y z
N LYS A 1 -11.75 4.90 -6.18
CA LYS A 1 -10.32 4.82 -5.85
C LYS A 1 -9.72 3.48 -6.34
N THR A 2 -10.25 2.33 -5.96
CA THR A 2 -9.74 0.98 -6.28
C THR A 2 -9.51 0.77 -7.78
N GLN A 3 -10.50 1.02 -8.64
CA GLN A 3 -10.36 0.83 -10.09
C GLN A 3 -9.23 1.67 -10.72
N ARG A 4 -8.98 2.87 -10.19
CA ARG A 4 -7.89 3.73 -10.65
C ARG A 4 -6.52 3.13 -10.27
N ILE A 5 -6.40 2.61 -9.04
CA ILE A 5 -5.20 1.91 -8.55
C ILE A 5 -4.91 0.69 -9.42
N LEU A 6 -5.92 -0.17 -9.63
CA LEU A 6 -5.76 -1.40 -10.42
C LEU A 6 -5.32 -1.12 -11.87
N LYS A 7 -5.83 -0.05 -12.50
CA LYS A 7 -5.39 0.36 -13.85
C LYS A 7 -3.91 0.75 -13.87
N LYS A 8 -3.42 1.48 -12.86
CA LYS A 8 -2.01 1.92 -12.77
C LYS A 8 -1.03 0.79 -12.46
N LEU A 9 -1.51 -0.35 -11.97
CA LEU A 9 -0.68 -1.52 -11.68
C LEU A 9 -0.39 -2.37 -12.93
N TYR A 10 -1.06 -2.13 -14.07
CA TYR A 10 -0.88 -2.90 -15.31
C TYR A 10 -0.96 -4.41 -15.07
N LEU A 11 -1.99 -4.85 -14.32
CA LEU A 11 -2.19 -6.24 -13.93
C LEU A 11 -2.49 -7.13 -15.13
N LYS A 12 -1.92 -8.34 -15.11
CA LYS A 12 -2.21 -9.42 -16.06
C LYS A 12 -2.49 -10.70 -15.29
N GLU A 13 -3.18 -11.63 -15.91
CA GLU A 13 -3.48 -12.94 -15.35
C GLU A 13 -2.21 -13.67 -14.88
N GLY A 14 -2.29 -14.31 -13.71
CA GLY A 14 -1.20 -15.06 -13.10
C GLY A 14 -0.11 -14.22 -12.42
N MET A 15 -0.16 -12.89 -12.50
CA MET A 15 0.80 -12.03 -11.78
C MET A 15 0.64 -12.15 -10.27
N GLU A 16 1.77 -12.07 -9.56
CA GLU A 16 1.85 -12.00 -8.11
C GLU A 16 1.74 -10.52 -7.65
N LEU A 17 0.71 -10.21 -6.88
CA LEU A 17 0.46 -8.88 -6.30
C LEU A 17 0.59 -8.92 -4.79
N LEU A 18 1.44 -8.04 -4.22
CA LEU A 18 1.52 -7.80 -2.78
C LEU A 18 0.77 -6.50 -2.43
N ASP A 19 -0.10 -6.56 -1.41
CA ASP A 19 -0.75 -5.38 -0.80
C ASP A 19 -0.25 -5.20 0.64
N ILE A 20 0.55 -4.13 0.86
CA ILE A 20 1.14 -3.81 2.16
C ILE A 20 0.20 -2.90 2.94
N GLY A 21 -0.36 -3.42 4.04
CA GLY A 21 -1.45 -2.77 4.76
C GLY A 21 -2.78 -2.99 4.04
N CYS A 22 -3.08 -4.24 3.71
CA CYS A 22 -4.21 -4.63 2.86
C CYS A 22 -5.60 -4.35 3.47
N GLY A 23 -5.66 -4.01 4.77
CA GLY A 23 -6.92 -3.78 5.46
C GLY A 23 -7.85 -4.99 5.36
N TRP A 24 -9.09 -4.75 4.97
CA TRP A 24 -10.11 -5.78 4.81
C TRP A 24 -10.07 -6.52 3.45
N GLY A 25 -9.02 -6.32 2.64
CA GLY A 25 -8.75 -7.06 1.41
C GLY A 25 -9.53 -6.64 0.17
N TYR A 26 -10.31 -5.57 0.21
CA TYR A 26 -11.16 -5.14 -0.93
C TYR A 26 -10.39 -4.95 -2.24
N LEU A 27 -9.17 -4.41 -2.18
CA LEU A 27 -8.36 -4.17 -3.37
C LEU A 27 -7.94 -5.49 -4.02
N LEU A 28 -7.47 -6.45 -3.21
CA LEU A 28 -7.03 -7.76 -3.69
C LEU A 28 -8.20 -8.59 -4.23
N ILE A 29 -9.36 -8.56 -3.58
CA ILE A 29 -10.59 -9.24 -4.07
C ILE A 29 -10.96 -8.72 -5.46
N GLU A 30 -11.05 -7.39 -5.64
CA GLU A 30 -11.34 -6.78 -6.94
C GLU A 30 -10.26 -7.13 -7.99
N ALA A 31 -8.98 -7.14 -7.59
CA ALA A 31 -7.88 -7.50 -8.48
C ALA A 31 -7.99 -8.97 -8.94
N ALA A 32 -8.23 -9.90 -8.01
CA ALA A 32 -8.37 -11.33 -8.33
C ALA A 32 -9.56 -11.60 -9.24
N LYS A 33 -10.73 -11.03 -8.92
CA LYS A 33 -11.95 -11.18 -9.74
C LYS A 33 -11.76 -10.69 -11.16
N LYS A 34 -11.12 -9.53 -11.32
CA LYS A 34 -11.04 -8.84 -12.61
C LYS A 34 -9.86 -9.29 -13.47
N TYR A 35 -8.72 -9.56 -12.84
CA TYR A 35 -7.46 -9.79 -13.56
C TYR A 35 -6.88 -11.20 -13.35
N LYS A 36 -7.53 -12.05 -12.52
CA LYS A 36 -7.08 -13.41 -12.24
C LYS A 36 -5.62 -13.46 -11.72
N ILE A 37 -5.25 -12.48 -10.90
CA ILE A 37 -3.94 -12.42 -10.24
C ILE A 37 -3.89 -13.34 -9.00
N ARG A 38 -2.68 -13.64 -8.55
CA ARG A 38 -2.43 -14.21 -7.22
C ARG A 38 -2.03 -13.10 -6.27
N GLY A 39 -2.83 -12.86 -5.23
CA GLY A 39 -2.64 -11.76 -4.30
C GLY A 39 -2.23 -12.23 -2.92
N THR A 40 -1.23 -11.55 -2.34
CA THR A 40 -0.85 -11.68 -0.94
C THR A 40 -1.12 -10.35 -0.26
N GLY A 41 -1.95 -10.34 0.79
CA GLY A 41 -2.15 -9.19 1.66
C GLY A 41 -1.36 -9.35 2.95
N ILE A 42 -0.76 -8.27 3.44
CA ILE A 42 -0.18 -8.27 4.79
C ILE A 42 -0.82 -7.17 5.64
N THR A 43 -1.07 -7.46 6.90
CA THR A 43 -1.63 -6.52 7.88
C THR A 43 -1.11 -6.82 9.29
N LEU A 44 -1.13 -5.82 10.17
CA LEU A 44 -0.81 -5.97 11.59
C LEU A 44 -2.06 -6.21 12.45
N SER A 45 -3.27 -6.09 11.89
CA SER A 45 -4.52 -6.32 12.62
C SER A 45 -5.04 -7.73 12.43
N ARG A 46 -5.20 -8.46 13.54
CA ARG A 46 -5.82 -9.79 13.55
C ARG A 46 -7.27 -9.76 13.06
N GLU A 47 -8.00 -8.71 13.40
CA GLU A 47 -9.39 -8.53 12.98
C GLU A 47 -9.48 -8.37 11.46
N GLN A 48 -8.59 -7.57 10.88
CA GLN A 48 -8.53 -7.41 9.43
C GLN A 48 -8.13 -8.70 8.72
N GLN A 49 -7.14 -9.42 9.25
CA GLN A 49 -6.74 -10.72 8.72
C GLN A 49 -7.93 -11.68 8.69
N GLN A 50 -8.56 -11.92 9.83
CA GLN A 50 -9.71 -12.83 9.96
C GLN A 50 -10.88 -12.41 9.05
N GLY A 51 -11.18 -11.12 9.02
CA GLY A 51 -12.23 -10.57 8.16
C GLY A 51 -11.92 -10.73 6.67
N PHE A 52 -10.66 -10.60 6.26
CA PHE A 52 -10.26 -10.83 4.89
C PHE A 52 -10.26 -12.32 4.53
N GLU A 53 -9.75 -13.20 5.38
CA GLU A 53 -9.84 -14.66 5.21
C GLU A 53 -11.28 -15.14 5.05
N LYS A 54 -12.20 -14.62 5.87
CA LYS A 54 -13.63 -14.91 5.75
C LYS A 54 -14.15 -14.53 4.36
N ARG A 55 -13.82 -13.33 3.86
CA ARG A 55 -14.23 -12.87 2.55
C ARG A 55 -13.62 -13.68 1.40
N ILE A 56 -12.35 -14.09 1.52
CA ILE A 56 -11.71 -14.95 0.53
C ILE A 56 -12.54 -16.23 0.34
N ARG A 57 -12.98 -16.86 1.44
CA ARG A 57 -13.84 -18.06 1.40
C ARG A 57 -15.24 -17.76 0.83
N GLU A 58 -15.88 -16.69 1.30
CA GLU A 58 -17.22 -16.28 0.82
C GLU A 58 -17.24 -15.99 -0.69
N GLU A 59 -16.12 -15.53 -1.24
CA GLU A 59 -15.98 -15.18 -2.64
C GLU A 59 -15.39 -16.31 -3.51
N GLY A 60 -15.04 -17.46 -2.91
CA GLY A 60 -14.43 -18.61 -3.60
C GLY A 60 -13.07 -18.26 -4.24
N LEU A 61 -12.24 -17.49 -3.52
CA LEU A 61 -10.96 -16.97 -4.02
C LEU A 61 -9.74 -17.59 -3.34
N GLU A 62 -9.89 -18.74 -2.65
CA GLU A 62 -8.83 -19.39 -1.87
C GLU A 62 -7.62 -19.78 -2.73
N ASP A 63 -7.83 -20.10 -4.00
CA ASP A 63 -6.74 -20.44 -4.94
C ASP A 63 -5.98 -19.20 -5.45
N TYR A 64 -6.52 -18.01 -5.23
CA TYR A 64 -5.99 -16.75 -5.74
C TYR A 64 -5.41 -15.86 -4.65
N LEU A 65 -6.03 -15.83 -3.48
CA LEU A 65 -5.73 -14.85 -2.45
C LEU A 65 -5.28 -15.48 -1.14
N HIS A 66 -4.31 -14.83 -0.53
CA HIS A 66 -3.77 -15.18 0.76
C HIS A 66 -3.54 -13.92 1.61
N VAL A 67 -3.70 -14.02 2.94
CA VAL A 67 -3.43 -12.92 3.86
C VAL A 67 -2.59 -13.39 5.05
N GLU A 68 -1.59 -12.59 5.40
CA GLU A 68 -0.68 -12.85 6.51
C GLU A 68 -0.79 -11.76 7.59
N LEU A 69 -0.74 -12.17 8.85
CA LEU A 69 -0.48 -11.26 9.97
C LEU A 69 1.02 -11.00 10.03
N MET A 70 1.48 -9.98 9.34
CA MET A 70 2.91 -9.75 9.10
C MET A 70 3.25 -8.26 9.06
N ASP A 71 4.40 -7.91 9.63
CA ASP A 71 5.03 -6.62 9.44
C ASP A 71 5.79 -6.58 8.10
N TYR A 72 5.72 -5.45 7.38
CA TYR A 72 6.45 -5.28 6.12
C TYR A 72 7.97 -5.48 6.27
N ARG A 73 8.50 -5.28 7.47
CA ARG A 73 9.93 -5.50 7.80
C ARG A 73 10.34 -6.95 7.66
N ASP A 74 9.41 -7.88 7.82
CA ASP A 74 9.65 -9.32 7.73
C ASP A 74 9.57 -9.84 6.28
N LEU A 75 9.18 -9.01 5.32
CA LEU A 75 9.12 -9.36 3.89
C LEU A 75 10.45 -9.90 3.33
N ALA A 76 11.58 -9.47 3.91
CA ALA A 76 12.89 -9.97 3.49
C ALA A 76 13.07 -11.48 3.70
N GLY A 77 12.45 -12.03 4.75
CA GLY A 77 12.44 -13.46 5.08
C GLY A 77 11.34 -14.27 4.40
N TYR A 78 10.38 -13.62 3.75
CA TYR A 78 9.21 -14.27 3.18
C TYR A 78 9.53 -15.17 1.96
N GLY A 79 10.67 -14.95 1.30
CA GLY A 79 11.17 -15.80 0.22
C GLY A 79 10.45 -15.65 -1.12
N LYS A 80 9.28 -15.03 -1.15
CA LYS A 80 8.46 -14.79 -2.35
C LYS A 80 8.78 -13.44 -2.99
N LYS A 81 8.73 -13.38 -4.34
CA LYS A 81 8.89 -12.15 -5.11
C LYS A 81 7.62 -11.83 -5.86
N PHE A 82 7.31 -10.54 -5.96
CA PHE A 82 6.07 -10.04 -6.53
C PHE A 82 6.30 -9.24 -7.81
N ASP A 83 5.41 -9.42 -8.79
CA ASP A 83 5.40 -8.64 -10.04
C ASP A 83 4.92 -7.22 -9.79
N ARG A 84 4.01 -7.08 -8.83
CA ARG A 84 3.38 -5.81 -8.45
C ARG A 84 3.31 -5.69 -6.93
N VAL A 85 3.58 -4.49 -6.45
CA VAL A 85 3.40 -4.15 -5.03
C VAL A 85 2.51 -2.91 -4.94
N VAL A 86 1.60 -2.89 -3.99
CA VAL A 86 0.74 -1.75 -3.69
C VAL A 86 0.74 -1.48 -2.19
N SER A 87 0.66 -0.21 -1.83
CA SER A 87 0.39 0.21 -0.44
C SER A 87 -0.48 1.46 -0.46
N VAL A 88 -1.57 1.45 0.28
CA VAL A 88 -2.62 2.48 0.23
C VAL A 88 -2.97 3.00 1.62
N GLY A 89 -2.55 4.23 1.94
CA GLY A 89 -2.85 4.88 3.22
C GLY A 89 -2.16 4.21 4.40
N MET A 90 -0.93 3.71 4.19
CA MET A 90 -0.13 3.06 5.22
C MET A 90 1.14 3.86 5.56
N LEU A 91 1.67 4.60 4.58
CA LEU A 91 2.94 5.31 4.74
C LEU A 91 2.88 6.36 5.86
N GLU A 92 1.71 6.93 6.12
CA GLU A 92 1.43 7.87 7.20
C GLU A 92 1.73 7.28 8.59
N HIS A 93 1.69 5.96 8.71
CA HIS A 93 1.94 5.21 9.96
C HIS A 93 3.38 4.68 10.07
N VAL A 94 4.17 4.74 9.00
CA VAL A 94 5.55 4.20 8.99
C VAL A 94 6.51 5.06 9.80
N GLY A 95 6.31 6.39 9.77
CA GLY A 95 7.23 7.36 10.38
C GLY A 95 8.47 7.63 9.49
N ARG A 96 8.93 8.91 9.50
CA ARG A 96 9.98 9.41 8.61
C ARG A 96 11.28 8.62 8.72
N ASP A 97 11.69 8.27 9.94
CA ASP A 97 12.94 7.54 10.21
C ASP A 97 12.94 6.10 9.62
N HIS A 98 11.78 5.58 9.25
CA HIS A 98 11.62 4.24 8.71
C HIS A 98 11.31 4.20 7.22
N TYR A 99 11.18 5.34 6.54
CA TYR A 99 10.89 5.37 5.10
C TYR A 99 11.95 4.66 4.26
N GLU A 100 13.22 4.82 4.61
CA GLU A 100 14.31 4.12 3.92
C GLU A 100 14.17 2.60 4.06
N LEU A 101 13.93 2.11 5.26
CA LEU A 101 13.72 0.69 5.51
C LEU A 101 12.50 0.16 4.74
N PHE A 102 11.42 0.93 4.69
CA PHE A 102 10.22 0.60 3.92
C PHE A 102 10.55 0.41 2.43
N PHE A 103 11.24 1.36 1.81
CA PHE A 103 11.66 1.24 0.41
C PHE A 103 12.62 0.07 0.17
N GLN A 104 13.53 -0.21 1.10
CA GLN A 104 14.42 -1.38 1.03
C GLN A 104 13.63 -2.69 1.04
N CYS A 105 12.67 -2.84 1.96
CA CYS A 105 11.83 -4.03 2.06
C CYS A 105 11.02 -4.26 0.77
N ILE A 106 10.42 -3.20 0.23
CA ILE A 106 9.70 -3.28 -1.05
C ILE A 106 10.63 -3.69 -2.18
N LYS A 107 11.80 -3.04 -2.30
CA LYS A 107 12.78 -3.38 -3.35
C LYS A 107 13.20 -4.85 -3.29
N ARG A 108 13.38 -5.38 -2.09
CA ARG A 108 13.73 -6.80 -1.89
C ARG A 108 12.57 -7.74 -2.22
N ALA A 109 11.33 -7.34 -1.98
CA ALA A 109 10.15 -8.16 -2.27
C ALA A 109 9.75 -8.16 -3.76
N MET A 110 10.24 -7.21 -4.56
CA MET A 110 9.87 -7.10 -5.97
C MET A 110 10.77 -7.91 -6.90
N LYS A 111 10.17 -8.42 -7.97
CA LYS A 111 10.89 -8.95 -9.14
C LYS A 111 11.51 -7.79 -9.95
N PRO A 112 12.61 -8.03 -10.71
CA PRO A 112 13.10 -7.05 -11.69
C PRO A 112 11.99 -6.67 -12.68
N GLY A 113 11.87 -5.36 -12.99
CA GLY A 113 10.81 -4.85 -13.87
C GLY A 113 9.42 -4.76 -13.21
N GLY A 114 9.32 -5.04 -11.93
CA GLY A 114 8.07 -4.90 -11.16
C GLY A 114 7.62 -3.44 -11.05
N VAL A 115 6.32 -3.23 -10.79
CA VAL A 115 5.74 -1.90 -10.56
C VAL A 115 5.29 -1.79 -9.11
N PHE A 116 5.66 -0.70 -8.45
CA PHE A 116 5.20 -0.33 -7.12
C PHE A 116 4.26 0.86 -7.19
N LEU A 117 3.07 0.74 -6.64
CA LEU A 117 2.12 1.84 -6.47
C LEU A 117 2.03 2.22 -5.00
N LEU A 118 2.36 3.46 -4.70
CA LEU A 118 2.25 4.04 -3.37
C LEU A 118 1.19 5.14 -3.37
N HIS A 119 0.17 4.99 -2.54
CA HIS A 119 -0.85 6.02 -2.31
C HIS A 119 -0.78 6.47 -0.86
N PHE A 120 -0.60 7.77 -0.64
CA PHE A 120 -0.47 8.37 0.68
C PHE A 120 -1.00 9.81 0.70
N ILE A 121 -1.25 10.33 1.89
CA ILE A 121 -1.52 11.75 2.11
C ILE A 121 -0.19 12.49 2.03
N SER A 122 -0.12 13.54 1.21
CA SER A 122 1.11 14.30 0.99
C SER A 122 0.98 15.74 1.51
N ALA A 123 1.99 16.19 2.26
CA ALA A 123 2.18 17.59 2.58
C ALA A 123 2.90 18.33 1.43
N LEU A 124 2.80 19.65 1.39
CA LEU A 124 3.55 20.48 0.46
C LEU A 124 5.06 20.49 0.81
N GLU A 125 5.34 20.58 2.09
CA GLU A 125 6.69 20.67 2.67
C GLU A 125 6.84 19.66 3.81
N GLU A 126 8.10 19.35 4.13
CA GLU A 126 8.44 18.53 5.31
C GLU A 126 8.21 19.35 6.57
N HIS A 127 7.41 18.82 7.47
CA HIS A 127 7.16 19.40 8.79
C HIS A 127 7.08 18.29 9.85
N PRO A 128 7.29 18.61 11.14
CA PRO A 128 7.26 17.61 12.21
C PRO A 128 5.85 16.99 12.41
N GLY A 129 4.85 17.51 11.73
CA GLY A 129 3.45 17.09 11.87
C GLY A 129 2.69 17.94 12.90
N ASP A 130 1.41 18.11 12.67
CA ASP A 130 0.51 18.84 13.57
C ASP A 130 0.28 18.02 14.85
N PRO A 131 0.41 18.62 16.05
CA PRO A 131 0.23 17.93 17.34
C PRO A 131 -1.17 17.33 17.51
N TRP A 132 -2.22 18.02 17.02
CA TRP A 132 -3.59 17.53 17.10
C TRP A 132 -3.78 16.30 16.21
N MET A 133 -3.29 16.34 14.97
CA MET A 133 -3.32 15.21 14.04
C MET A 133 -2.59 13.99 14.60
N LYS A 134 -1.41 14.19 15.21
CA LYS A 134 -0.63 13.13 15.86
C LYS A 134 -1.34 12.52 17.05
N LYS A 135 -2.13 13.32 17.78
CA LYS A 135 -2.82 12.84 18.98
C LYS A 135 -4.12 12.11 18.64
N TYR A 136 -4.90 12.59 17.67
CA TYR A 136 -6.28 12.16 17.50
C TYR A 136 -6.57 11.42 16.18
N ILE A 137 -5.81 11.66 15.12
CA ILE A 137 -6.09 11.10 13.80
C ILE A 137 -5.08 10.02 13.39
N PHE A 138 -3.79 10.34 13.48
CA PHE A 138 -2.70 9.43 13.14
C PHE A 138 -1.69 9.37 14.28
N PRO A 139 -1.96 8.60 15.37
CA PRO A 139 -1.05 8.50 16.49
C PRO A 139 0.37 8.08 16.03
N GLY A 140 1.37 8.91 16.32
CA GLY A 140 2.75 8.68 15.87
C GLY A 140 3.00 8.91 14.38
N GLY A 141 1.97 9.21 13.61
CA GLY A 141 2.06 9.39 12.17
C GLY A 141 2.74 10.69 11.75
N VAL A 142 3.32 10.66 10.55
CA VAL A 142 3.90 11.83 9.88
C VAL A 142 3.43 11.84 8.43
N ILE A 143 3.00 13.01 7.97
CA ILE A 143 2.62 13.20 6.57
C ILE A 143 3.89 13.56 5.78
N PRO A 144 4.33 12.73 4.83
CA PRO A 144 5.50 13.01 4.02
C PRO A 144 5.21 14.07 2.94
N SER A 145 6.26 14.72 2.45
CA SER A 145 6.18 15.48 1.21
C SER A 145 6.37 14.59 -0.01
N LEU A 146 5.88 15.02 -1.16
CA LEU A 146 6.15 14.32 -2.41
C LEU A 146 7.66 14.32 -2.72
N ARG A 147 8.39 15.38 -2.37
CA ARG A 147 9.84 15.51 -2.54
C ARG A 147 10.60 14.40 -1.80
N GLU A 148 10.27 14.16 -0.52
CA GLU A 148 10.89 13.09 0.27
C GLU A 148 10.72 11.74 -0.44
N ILE A 149 9.50 11.43 -0.86
CA ILE A 149 9.17 10.13 -1.45
C ILE A 149 9.82 9.96 -2.84
N THR A 150 9.85 11.00 -3.66
CA THR A 150 10.54 10.92 -4.98
C THR A 150 12.05 10.79 -4.83
N SER A 151 12.66 11.48 -3.86
CA SER A 151 14.08 11.34 -3.53
C SER A 151 14.44 9.91 -3.11
N LEU A 152 13.64 9.33 -2.21
CA LEU A 152 13.79 7.94 -1.79
C LEU A 152 13.59 6.96 -2.94
N SER A 153 12.60 7.19 -3.80
CA SER A 153 12.37 6.37 -4.98
C SER A 153 13.63 6.31 -5.85
N ALA A 154 14.26 7.45 -6.14
CA ALA A 154 15.49 7.52 -6.91
C ALA A 154 16.66 6.81 -6.21
N LYS A 155 16.83 7.01 -4.88
CA LYS A 155 17.85 6.35 -4.06
C LYS A 155 17.77 4.83 -4.15
N TYR A 156 16.56 4.26 -4.15
CA TYR A 156 16.32 2.82 -4.25
C TYR A 156 16.11 2.34 -5.69
N ARG A 157 16.45 3.18 -6.69
CA ARG A 157 16.42 2.85 -8.13
C ARG A 157 15.01 2.49 -8.62
N PHE A 158 14.00 3.18 -8.15
CA PHE A 158 12.67 3.19 -8.73
C PHE A 158 12.54 4.37 -9.68
N TYR A 159 12.17 4.12 -10.93
CA TYR A 159 11.79 5.17 -11.86
C TYR A 159 10.36 5.62 -11.56
N LEU A 160 10.15 6.92 -11.41
CA LEU A 160 8.81 7.48 -11.28
C LEU A 160 8.11 7.40 -12.65
N LEU A 161 7.08 6.55 -12.74
CA LEU A 161 6.30 6.38 -13.96
C LEU A 161 5.12 7.34 -14.05
N ASP A 162 4.53 7.68 -12.89
CA ASP A 162 3.35 8.53 -12.80
C ASP A 162 3.22 9.11 -11.40
N ALA A 163 2.75 10.36 -11.31
CA ALA A 163 2.39 11.02 -10.06
C ALA A 163 1.07 11.78 -10.25
N GLU A 164 0.04 11.40 -9.47
CA GLU A 164 -1.28 11.98 -9.57
C GLU A 164 -1.74 12.55 -8.23
N SER A 165 -2.07 13.85 -8.22
CA SER A 165 -2.65 14.48 -7.05
C SER A 165 -4.19 14.33 -7.03
N LEU A 166 -4.68 13.74 -5.94
CA LEU A 166 -6.12 13.59 -5.68
C LEU A 166 -6.65 14.66 -4.71
N ARG A 167 -5.93 15.78 -4.51
CA ARG A 167 -6.27 16.84 -3.57
C ARG A 167 -7.71 17.33 -3.73
N ARG A 168 -8.16 17.58 -4.96
CA ARG A 168 -9.54 18.04 -5.22
C ARG A 168 -10.61 17.01 -4.86
N HIS A 169 -10.28 15.72 -4.93
CA HIS A 169 -11.18 14.63 -4.51
C HIS A 169 -11.27 14.54 -2.99
N TYR A 170 -10.19 14.84 -2.28
CA TYR A 170 -10.16 14.80 -0.82
C TYR A 170 -11.02 15.88 -0.16
N ASN A 171 -11.25 17.01 -0.85
CA ASN A 171 -12.19 18.05 -0.42
C ASN A 171 -13.59 17.47 -0.11
N LYS A 172 -14.07 16.52 -0.91
CA LYS A 172 -15.36 15.85 -0.67
C LYS A 172 -15.36 15.02 0.60
N THR A 173 -14.24 14.41 0.96
CA THR A 173 -14.09 13.66 2.21
C THR A 173 -14.13 14.62 3.40
N LEU A 174 -13.44 15.73 3.33
CA LEU A 174 -13.43 16.75 4.40
C LEU A 174 -14.84 17.34 4.64
N LEU A 175 -15.58 17.59 3.58
CA LEU A 175 -16.98 18.06 3.68
C LEU A 175 -17.95 17.04 4.30
N CYS A 176 -17.57 15.77 4.37
CA CYS A 176 -18.35 14.73 5.05
C CYS A 176 -17.96 14.57 6.53
N TRP A 177 -16.89 15.23 6.97
CA TRP A 177 -16.44 15.20 8.37
C TRP A 177 -16.96 16.40 9.17
N ASP A 178 -17.46 17.46 8.50
CA ASP A 178 -18.19 18.58 9.09
C ASP A 178 -19.66 18.18 9.39
#